data_d3293af92b83029bf458eb41e1f95ec0
#
_entry.id   d3293af92b83029bf458eb41e1f95ec0
#
_cell.length_a   1.000
_cell.length_b   1.000
_cell.length_c   1.000
_cell.angle_alpha   90.00
_cell.angle_beta   90.00
_cell.angle_gamma   90.00
#
_symmetry.space_group_name_H-M   'P 1'
#
loop_
_entity.id
_entity.type
_entity.pdbx_description
1 polymer ?
#
loop_
_entity_poly.entity_id
_entity_poly.type
_entity_poly.pdbx_seq_one_letter_code
_entity_poly.pdbx_strand_id
1 'polypeptide(L)'
;VWEDRSAEGVAWVDNEFAHLWARSVPLPDAIIEEVGRLARKVEVELEDLAPADIAAAALVEAPLYRRGEELKPWQRAFVGMFLEHRELYGSARFILADEVGVGKTLSLATAAMVGCLLKDGPSLILTPATLCEQWQVELKDKLGIPSGVWLSNKKVWLDPEGHIVKTRGAEDIGRCPFQIGIVSTGLIFHEAPEAKVLLERRYGTLILDEAHRARRARGPGPKS
;
A
#
# COMPACT_ATOMS: atom_id res chain seq x y z
N VAL A 1 11.88 -5.45 18.72
CA VAL A 1 12.90 -4.41 18.95
C VAL A 1 13.88 -4.97 19.94
N TRP A 2 15.13 -5.05 19.55
CA TRP A 2 16.21 -5.46 20.46
C TRP A 2 16.75 -4.20 21.10
N GLU A 3 16.67 -4.09 22.42
CA GLU A 3 17.12 -2.93 23.17
C GLU A 3 18.23 -3.38 24.11
N ASP A 4 19.47 -2.98 23.81
CA ASP A 4 20.62 -3.21 24.68
C ASP A 4 20.89 -1.91 25.48
N ARG A 5 20.71 -1.98 26.80
CA ARG A 5 20.98 -0.89 27.75
C ARG A 5 22.27 -1.09 28.54
N SER A 6 23.07 -2.06 28.15
CA SER A 6 24.37 -2.28 28.82
C SER A 6 25.33 -1.14 28.54
N ALA A 7 26.20 -0.82 29.49
CA ALA A 7 27.24 0.21 29.31
C ALA A 7 28.18 -0.14 28.14
N GLU A 8 28.42 -1.42 27.91
CA GLU A 8 29.22 -1.90 26.77
C GLU A 8 28.51 -1.70 25.43
N GLY A 9 27.20 -1.96 25.36
CA GLY A 9 26.40 -1.74 24.16
C GLY A 9 26.32 -0.25 23.80
N VAL A 10 26.12 0.61 24.79
CA VAL A 10 26.11 2.07 24.58
C VAL A 10 27.48 2.56 24.10
N ALA A 11 28.56 2.14 24.76
CA ALA A 11 29.92 2.51 24.37
C ALA A 11 30.28 2.03 22.96
N TRP A 12 29.81 0.84 22.56
CA TRP A 12 29.99 0.33 21.20
C TRP A 12 29.26 1.20 20.17
N VAL A 13 28.00 1.57 20.44
CA VAL A 13 27.23 2.44 19.55
C VAL A 13 27.89 3.81 19.40
N ASP A 14 28.34 4.42 20.50
CA ASP A 14 29.02 5.72 20.47
C ASP A 14 30.32 5.66 19.66
N ASN A 15 31.13 4.61 19.84
CA ASN A 15 32.35 4.42 19.08
C ASN A 15 32.08 4.19 17.59
N GLU A 16 31.08 3.37 17.26
CA GLU A 16 30.70 3.11 15.86
C GLU A 16 30.15 4.37 15.19
N PHE A 17 29.30 5.11 15.90
CA PHE A 17 28.80 6.39 15.43
C PHE A 17 29.93 7.39 15.17
N ALA A 18 30.87 7.54 16.10
CA ALA A 18 32.01 8.42 15.94
C ALA A 18 32.90 8.01 14.75
N HIS A 19 33.08 6.71 14.55
CA HIS A 19 33.82 6.18 13.42
C HIS A 19 33.14 6.43 12.07
N LEU A 20 31.82 6.23 12.00
CA LEU A 20 31.00 6.54 10.80
C LEU A 20 30.98 8.04 10.53
N TRP A 21 30.82 8.85 11.59
CA TRP A 21 30.80 10.30 11.47
C TRP A 21 32.11 10.86 10.94
N ALA A 22 33.25 10.37 11.44
CA ALA A 22 34.58 10.79 10.97
C ALA A 22 34.84 10.46 9.49
N ARG A 23 34.13 9.49 8.94
CA ARG A 23 34.22 9.07 7.52
C ARG A 23 33.11 9.65 6.64
N SER A 24 32.13 10.29 7.25
CA SER A 24 31.04 10.92 6.51
C SER A 24 31.56 12.17 5.78
N VAL A 25 31.00 12.41 4.62
CA VAL A 25 31.25 13.62 3.83
C VAL A 25 30.05 14.54 4.02
N PRO A 26 30.25 15.86 4.26
CA PRO A 26 29.13 16.79 4.29
C PRO A 26 28.30 16.70 3.01
N LEU A 27 26.98 16.71 3.15
CA LEU A 27 26.08 16.82 2.01
C LEU A 27 26.40 18.10 1.23
N PRO A 28 26.57 18.04 -0.11
CA PRO A 28 26.72 19.25 -0.90
C PRO A 28 25.55 20.23 -0.68
N ASP A 29 25.86 21.53 -0.62
CA ASP A 29 24.86 22.58 -0.37
C ASP A 29 23.67 22.48 -1.35
N ALA A 30 23.92 22.12 -2.61
CA ALA A 30 22.89 21.90 -3.62
C ALA A 30 21.86 20.80 -3.21
N ILE A 31 22.31 19.75 -2.51
CA ILE A 31 21.41 18.69 -2.02
C ILE A 31 20.61 19.21 -0.80
N ILE A 32 21.28 19.98 0.09
CA ILE A 32 20.61 20.60 1.24
C ILE A 32 19.55 21.60 0.77
N GLU A 33 19.88 22.41 -0.25
CA GLU A 33 18.93 23.34 -0.87
C GLU A 33 17.75 22.61 -1.52
N GLU A 34 18.02 21.51 -2.24
CA GLU A 34 16.96 20.72 -2.88
C GLU A 34 16.06 20.03 -1.87
N VAL A 35 16.63 19.45 -0.80
CA VAL A 35 15.84 18.90 0.34
C VAL A 35 15.01 20.00 0.99
N GLY A 36 15.59 21.19 1.22
CA GLY A 36 14.88 22.35 1.75
C GLY A 36 13.78 22.87 0.80
N ARG A 37 14.01 22.78 -0.52
CA ARG A 37 13.01 23.13 -1.55
C ARG A 37 11.86 22.12 -1.57
N LEU A 38 12.17 20.84 -1.49
CA LEU A 38 11.17 19.76 -1.43
C LEU A 38 10.38 19.83 -0.10
N ALA A 39 11.04 20.10 1.01
CA ALA A 39 10.36 20.29 2.29
C ALA A 39 9.42 21.52 2.29
N ARG A 40 9.80 22.61 1.61
CA ARG A 40 8.94 23.79 1.43
C ARG A 40 7.76 23.57 0.50
N LYS A 41 7.85 22.61 -0.43
CA LYS A 41 6.70 22.20 -1.24
C LYS A 41 5.57 21.56 -0.42
N VAL A 42 5.84 21.14 0.81
CA VAL A 42 4.84 20.60 1.75
C VAL A 42 4.06 21.74 2.46
N GLU A 43 4.57 22.98 2.43
CA GLU A 43 3.88 24.20 2.90
C GLU A 43 3.09 24.87 1.75
N VAL A 44 2.40 24.10 0.93
CA VAL A 44 1.45 24.65 -0.03
C VAL A 44 0.19 25.04 0.74
N GLU A 45 -0.21 26.32 0.62
CA GLU A 45 -1.49 26.78 1.18
C GLU A 45 -2.63 25.89 0.62
N LEU A 46 -3.57 25.52 1.48
CA LEU A 46 -4.71 24.65 1.10
C LEU A 46 -5.46 25.20 -0.13
N GLU A 47 -5.41 26.52 -0.34
CA GLU A 47 -6.04 27.22 -1.44
C GLU A 47 -5.36 26.98 -2.80
N ASP A 48 -4.08 26.60 -2.79
CA ASP A 48 -3.27 26.32 -3.98
C ASP A 48 -3.29 24.85 -4.41
N LEU A 49 -3.90 23.97 -3.60
CA LEU A 49 -4.00 22.54 -3.92
C LEU A 49 -5.17 22.26 -4.85
N ALA A 50 -4.96 21.40 -5.83
CA ALA A 50 -6.08 20.87 -6.60
C ALA A 50 -7.03 20.06 -5.68
N PRO A 51 -8.36 20.05 -5.93
CA PRO A 51 -9.32 19.35 -5.06
C PRO A 51 -8.98 17.87 -4.79
N ALA A 52 -8.37 17.19 -5.75
CA ALA A 52 -7.93 15.81 -5.58
C ALA A 52 -6.73 15.68 -4.62
N ASP A 53 -5.82 16.66 -4.65
CA ASP A 53 -4.63 16.68 -3.78
C ASP A 53 -5.03 17.02 -2.34
N ILE A 54 -6.01 17.90 -2.15
CA ILE A 54 -6.60 18.19 -0.83
C ILE A 54 -7.22 16.93 -0.24
N ALA A 55 -7.99 16.18 -1.02
CA ALA A 55 -8.61 14.95 -0.56
C ALA A 55 -7.54 13.89 -0.18
N ALA A 56 -6.46 13.77 -0.95
CA ALA A 56 -5.36 12.86 -0.67
C ALA A 56 -4.59 13.27 0.59
N ALA A 57 -4.26 14.55 0.74
CA ALA A 57 -3.59 15.08 1.93
C ALA A 57 -4.45 14.90 3.18
N ALA A 58 -5.76 15.21 3.09
CA ALA A 58 -6.70 15.03 4.19
C ALA A 58 -6.81 13.57 4.64
N LEU A 59 -6.81 12.61 3.71
CA LEU A 59 -6.83 11.18 4.05
C LEU A 59 -5.60 10.76 4.85
N VAL A 60 -4.43 11.33 4.54
CA VAL A 60 -3.18 10.99 5.23
C VAL A 60 -3.07 11.69 6.59
N GLU A 61 -3.43 12.98 6.67
CA GLU A 61 -3.14 13.83 7.83
C GLU A 61 -4.32 14.02 8.78
N ALA A 62 -5.57 14.04 8.28
CA ALA A 62 -6.73 14.36 9.11
C ALA A 62 -7.39 13.13 9.72
N PRO A 63 -7.41 12.98 11.07
CA PRO A 63 -8.05 11.87 11.77
C PRO A 63 -9.54 11.70 11.45
N LEU A 64 -10.25 12.77 11.17
CA LEU A 64 -11.68 12.74 10.85
C LEU A 64 -12.02 11.88 9.66
N TYR A 65 -11.17 11.85 8.64
CA TYR A 65 -11.36 11.00 7.46
C TYR A 65 -11.10 9.52 7.74
N ARG A 66 -10.49 9.22 8.88
CA ARG A 66 -10.16 7.86 9.33
C ARG A 66 -10.95 7.46 10.59
N ARG A 67 -12.08 8.11 10.83
CA ARG A 67 -12.95 7.85 12.00
C ARG A 67 -12.22 7.90 13.35
N GLY A 68 -11.25 8.80 13.50
CA GLY A 68 -10.43 8.94 14.69
C GLY A 68 -9.21 8.03 14.76
N GLU A 69 -9.01 7.14 13.79
CA GLU A 69 -7.80 6.31 13.69
C GLU A 69 -6.65 7.13 13.10
N GLU A 70 -5.57 7.25 13.85
CA GLU A 70 -4.36 7.92 13.37
C GLU A 70 -3.38 6.93 12.75
N LEU A 71 -2.80 7.31 11.61
CA LEU A 71 -1.67 6.56 11.07
C LEU A 71 -0.47 6.71 11.99
N LYS A 72 0.14 5.60 12.36
CA LYS A 72 1.38 5.60 13.11
C LYS A 72 2.51 6.26 12.29
N PRO A 73 3.57 6.80 12.93
CA PRO A 73 4.65 7.49 12.19
C PRO A 73 5.24 6.66 11.03
N TRP A 74 5.44 5.37 11.23
CA TRP A 74 5.97 4.48 10.18
C TRP A 74 4.98 4.25 9.03
N GLN A 75 3.67 4.23 9.32
CA GLN A 75 2.62 4.12 8.29
C GLN A 75 2.58 5.38 7.43
N ARG A 76 2.67 6.56 8.05
CA ARG A 76 2.78 7.84 7.35
C ARG A 76 4.05 7.91 6.51
N ALA A 77 5.19 7.48 7.07
CA ALA A 77 6.46 7.43 6.34
C ALA A 77 6.36 6.54 5.09
N PHE A 78 5.69 5.38 5.18
CA PHE A 78 5.47 4.53 4.02
C PHE A 78 4.64 5.21 2.93
N VAL A 79 3.53 5.87 3.31
CA VAL A 79 2.69 6.60 2.35
C VAL A 79 3.46 7.77 1.73
N GLY A 80 4.27 8.48 2.51
CA GLY A 80 5.17 9.53 2.03
C GLY A 80 6.16 9.01 0.99
N MET A 81 6.85 7.90 1.28
CA MET A 81 7.74 7.26 0.30
C MET A 81 7.01 6.80 -0.96
N PHE A 82 5.79 6.30 -0.83
CA PHE A 82 4.96 5.92 -1.98
C PHE A 82 4.70 7.13 -2.88
N LEU A 83 4.30 8.26 -2.32
CA LEU A 83 4.04 9.49 -3.05
C LEU A 83 5.31 10.05 -3.70
N GLU A 84 6.40 10.10 -2.96
CA GLU A 84 7.69 10.56 -3.46
C GLU A 84 8.17 9.73 -4.64
N HIS A 85 8.14 8.39 -4.53
CA HIS A 85 8.54 7.52 -5.64
C HIS A 85 7.62 7.65 -6.85
N ARG A 86 6.32 7.79 -6.61
CA ARG A 86 5.34 8.03 -7.68
C ARG A 86 5.65 9.33 -8.42
N GLU A 87 5.98 10.40 -7.71
CA GLU A 87 6.31 11.70 -8.30
C GLU A 87 7.63 11.67 -9.07
N LEU A 88 8.68 11.13 -8.45
CA LEU A 88 10.03 11.14 -9.03
C LEU A 88 10.21 10.17 -10.20
N TYR A 89 9.59 8.99 -10.11
CA TYR A 89 9.83 7.90 -11.06
C TYR A 89 8.60 7.52 -11.90
N GLY A 90 7.48 8.19 -11.70
CA GLY A 90 6.20 7.84 -12.34
C GLY A 90 5.60 6.51 -11.88
N SER A 91 6.24 5.82 -10.92
CA SER A 91 5.76 4.57 -10.33
C SER A 91 6.44 4.29 -9.00
N ALA A 92 5.73 3.60 -8.12
CA ALA A 92 6.25 3.12 -6.83
C ALA A 92 6.21 1.59 -6.81
N ARG A 93 7.32 0.94 -6.45
CA ARG A 93 7.44 -0.52 -6.32
C ARG A 93 8.11 -0.85 -5.00
N PHE A 94 7.32 -1.37 -4.05
CA PHE A 94 7.80 -1.65 -2.70
C PHE A 94 7.53 -3.08 -2.27
N ILE A 95 8.38 -3.57 -1.39
CA ILE A 95 8.14 -4.74 -0.55
C ILE A 95 8.03 -4.24 0.88
N LEU A 96 6.85 -4.36 1.48
CA LEU A 96 6.61 -4.02 2.87
C LEU A 96 6.82 -5.27 3.72
N ALA A 97 8.01 -5.40 4.32
CA ALA A 97 8.46 -6.59 5.05
C ALA A 97 8.41 -6.40 6.58
N ASP A 98 7.51 -5.56 7.06
CA ASP A 98 7.32 -5.30 8.48
C ASP A 98 6.80 -6.53 9.23
N GLU A 99 7.01 -6.56 10.54
CA GLU A 99 6.50 -7.61 11.42
C GLU A 99 4.97 -7.72 11.40
N VAL A 100 4.45 -8.85 11.84
CA VAL A 100 3.01 -9.07 11.98
C VAL A 100 2.47 -8.15 13.07
N GLY A 101 1.30 -7.54 12.83
CA GLY A 101 0.62 -6.70 13.82
C GLY A 101 0.97 -5.20 13.78
N VAL A 102 1.96 -4.75 13.00
CA VAL A 102 2.30 -3.32 12.89
C VAL A 102 1.33 -2.50 12.03
N GLY A 103 0.29 -3.15 11.48
CA GLY A 103 -0.76 -2.46 10.71
C GLY A 103 -0.38 -2.21 9.24
N LYS A 104 0.31 -3.15 8.59
CA LYS A 104 0.62 -3.09 7.14
C LYS A 104 -0.59 -2.81 6.27
N THR A 105 -1.72 -3.42 6.61
CA THR A 105 -3.00 -3.22 5.92
C THR A 105 -3.36 -1.74 5.81
N LEU A 106 -3.23 -0.97 6.90
CA LEU A 106 -3.53 0.46 6.93
C LEU A 106 -2.59 1.26 6.02
N SER A 107 -1.29 0.97 6.05
CA SER A 107 -0.31 1.63 5.18
C SER A 107 -0.62 1.40 3.70
N LEU A 108 -0.84 0.14 3.33
CA LEU A 108 -1.14 -0.26 1.95
C LEU A 108 -2.49 0.28 1.47
N ALA A 109 -3.52 0.20 2.32
CA ALA A 109 -4.85 0.69 2.01
C ALA A 109 -4.86 2.22 1.80
N THR A 110 -4.14 2.96 2.66
CA THR A 110 -4.02 4.42 2.53
C THR A 110 -3.28 4.77 1.23
N ALA A 111 -2.16 4.10 0.92
CA ALA A 111 -1.44 4.34 -0.33
C ALA A 111 -2.31 4.05 -1.56
N ALA A 112 -3.08 2.94 -1.55
CA ALA A 112 -4.00 2.61 -2.63
C ALA A 112 -5.08 3.66 -2.83
N MET A 113 -5.68 4.14 -1.74
CA MET A 113 -6.72 5.17 -1.80
C MET A 113 -6.17 6.51 -2.28
N VAL A 114 -4.99 6.91 -1.79
CA VAL A 114 -4.32 8.13 -2.25
C VAL A 114 -4.04 8.05 -3.75
N GLY A 115 -3.54 6.91 -4.26
CA GLY A 115 -3.35 6.70 -5.69
C GLY A 115 -4.66 6.84 -6.49
N CYS A 116 -5.77 6.31 -5.98
CA CYS A 116 -7.09 6.49 -6.60
C CYS A 116 -7.54 7.95 -6.63
N LEU A 117 -7.34 8.69 -5.53
CA LEU A 117 -7.67 10.12 -5.44
C LEU A 117 -6.84 10.97 -6.39
N LEU A 118 -5.57 10.62 -6.58
CA LEU A 118 -4.66 11.25 -7.54
C LEU A 118 -4.90 10.82 -9.00
N LYS A 119 -5.96 10.05 -9.25
CA LYS A 119 -6.40 9.60 -10.58
C LYS A 119 -5.44 8.65 -11.29
N ASP A 120 -4.62 7.90 -10.54
CA ASP A 120 -3.75 6.87 -11.11
C ASP A 120 -4.53 5.70 -11.69
N GLY A 121 -5.79 5.54 -11.26
CA GLY A 121 -6.69 4.49 -11.68
C GLY A 121 -7.19 3.64 -10.50
N PRO A 122 -7.99 2.60 -10.76
CA PRO A 122 -8.51 1.73 -9.72
C PRO A 122 -7.38 0.91 -9.08
N SER A 123 -7.59 0.53 -7.83
CA SER A 123 -6.66 -0.33 -7.08
C SER A 123 -7.17 -1.77 -7.00
N LEU A 124 -6.26 -2.72 -7.11
CA LEU A 124 -6.55 -4.14 -6.93
C LEU A 124 -5.75 -4.70 -5.76
N ILE A 125 -6.43 -5.34 -4.82
CA ILE A 125 -5.84 -6.07 -3.70
C ILE A 125 -5.98 -7.56 -3.98
N LEU A 126 -4.86 -8.25 -4.09
CA LEU A 126 -4.76 -9.69 -4.19
C LEU A 126 -4.36 -10.26 -2.82
N THR A 127 -5.25 -11.01 -2.19
CA THR A 127 -5.04 -11.57 -0.85
C THR A 127 -5.56 -13.02 -0.80
N PRO A 128 -5.15 -13.86 0.16
CA PRO A 128 -5.77 -15.17 0.37
C PRO A 128 -7.28 -15.07 0.54
N ALA A 129 -8.02 -16.05 0.02
CA ALA A 129 -9.49 -16.06 0.05
C ALA A 129 -10.07 -15.84 1.45
N THR A 130 -9.42 -16.36 2.48
CA THR A 130 -9.82 -16.23 3.88
C THR A 130 -9.65 -14.81 4.45
N LEU A 131 -8.89 -13.97 3.78
CA LEU A 131 -8.61 -12.60 4.21
C LEU A 131 -9.37 -11.52 3.40
N CYS A 132 -10.07 -11.90 2.32
CA CYS A 132 -10.76 -10.94 1.46
C CYS A 132 -11.80 -10.10 2.23
N GLU A 133 -12.66 -10.75 3.02
CA GLU A 133 -13.68 -10.07 3.82
C GLU A 133 -13.06 -9.25 4.94
N GLN A 134 -11.99 -9.75 5.58
CA GLN A 134 -11.27 -9.01 6.60
C GLN A 134 -10.68 -7.71 6.03
N TRP A 135 -10.08 -7.74 4.87
CA TRP A 135 -9.59 -6.55 4.18
C TRP A 135 -10.72 -5.53 3.95
N GLN A 136 -11.89 -5.97 3.49
CA GLN A 136 -13.04 -5.10 3.28
C GLN A 136 -13.51 -4.45 4.58
N VAL A 137 -13.62 -5.23 5.65
CA VAL A 137 -14.01 -4.73 6.99
C VAL A 137 -12.99 -3.71 7.50
N GLU A 138 -11.70 -4.00 7.40
CA GLU A 138 -10.65 -3.06 7.85
C GLU A 138 -10.66 -1.75 7.05
N LEU A 139 -10.83 -1.82 5.74
CA LEU A 139 -10.96 -0.64 4.89
C LEU A 139 -12.16 0.22 5.29
N LYS A 140 -13.32 -0.41 5.49
CA LYS A 140 -14.54 0.27 5.87
C LYS A 140 -14.46 0.87 7.28
N ASP A 141 -14.12 0.04 8.27
CA ASP A 141 -14.25 0.41 9.68
C ASP A 141 -13.14 1.36 10.14
N LYS A 142 -11.90 1.15 9.68
CA LYS A 142 -10.75 1.95 10.11
C LYS A 142 -10.51 3.18 9.24
N LEU A 143 -10.80 3.11 7.95
CA LEU A 143 -10.47 4.17 7.02
C LEU A 143 -11.70 4.79 6.34
N GLY A 144 -12.89 4.21 6.51
CA GLY A 144 -14.10 4.67 5.81
C GLY A 144 -14.04 4.47 4.29
N ILE A 145 -13.20 3.56 3.80
CA ILE A 145 -12.95 3.33 2.38
C ILE A 145 -13.89 2.25 1.85
N PRO A 146 -14.79 2.54 0.91
CA PRO A 146 -15.63 1.53 0.29
C PRO A 146 -14.82 0.68 -0.69
N SER A 147 -15.03 -0.63 -0.64
CA SER A 147 -14.36 -1.59 -1.53
C SER A 147 -15.27 -2.74 -1.92
N GLY A 148 -14.98 -3.40 -3.03
CA GLY A 148 -15.71 -4.59 -3.46
C GLY A 148 -14.89 -5.85 -3.24
N VAL A 149 -15.55 -6.94 -2.79
CA VAL A 149 -14.95 -8.28 -2.73
C VAL A 149 -15.54 -9.15 -3.83
N TRP A 150 -14.68 -9.79 -4.62
CA TRP A 150 -15.12 -10.74 -5.64
C TRP A 150 -15.41 -12.11 -5.04
N LEU A 151 -16.66 -12.55 -5.12
CA LEU A 151 -17.08 -13.88 -4.71
C LEU A 151 -16.96 -14.85 -5.89
N SER A 152 -15.85 -15.57 -5.97
CA SER A 152 -15.50 -16.44 -7.10
C SER A 152 -16.51 -17.56 -7.35
N ASN A 153 -17.14 -18.08 -6.32
CA ASN A 153 -18.16 -19.15 -6.42
C ASN A 153 -19.47 -18.67 -7.05
N LYS A 154 -19.80 -17.39 -6.87
CA LYS A 154 -21.04 -16.76 -7.38
C LYS A 154 -20.81 -15.89 -8.60
N LYS A 155 -19.53 -15.58 -8.91
CA LYS A 155 -19.13 -14.64 -9.98
C LYS A 155 -19.75 -13.25 -9.81
N VAL A 156 -19.78 -12.72 -8.60
CA VAL A 156 -20.39 -11.43 -8.25
C VAL A 156 -19.48 -10.61 -7.34
N TRP A 157 -19.70 -9.31 -7.32
CA TRP A 157 -19.09 -8.42 -6.33
C TRP A 157 -19.97 -8.32 -5.08
N LEU A 158 -19.32 -8.30 -3.92
CA LEU A 158 -19.95 -8.01 -2.64
C LEU A 158 -19.58 -6.57 -2.26
N ASP A 159 -20.58 -5.76 -1.93
CA ASP A 159 -20.36 -4.40 -1.45
C ASP A 159 -19.99 -4.36 0.05
N PRO A 160 -19.58 -3.20 0.61
CA PRO A 160 -19.21 -3.09 2.01
C PRO A 160 -20.36 -3.33 3.01
N GLU A 161 -21.60 -3.28 2.56
CA GLU A 161 -22.81 -3.54 3.34
C GLU A 161 -23.26 -5.00 3.28
N GLY A 162 -22.56 -5.84 2.50
CA GLY A 162 -22.87 -7.24 2.33
C GLY A 162 -23.89 -7.53 1.21
N HIS A 163 -24.24 -6.54 0.37
CA HIS A 163 -25.14 -6.74 -0.75
C HIS A 163 -24.40 -7.25 -1.98
N ILE A 164 -25.09 -8.06 -2.74
CA ILE A 164 -24.57 -8.62 -3.99
C ILE A 164 -24.82 -7.64 -5.14
N VAL A 165 -23.74 -7.22 -5.78
CA VAL A 165 -23.80 -6.49 -7.04
C VAL A 165 -23.81 -7.51 -8.17
N LYS A 166 -24.93 -7.58 -8.88
CA LYS A 166 -25.13 -8.55 -9.97
C LYS A 166 -24.16 -8.30 -11.12
N THR A 167 -23.65 -9.38 -11.68
CA THR A 167 -22.74 -9.43 -12.82
C THR A 167 -23.29 -10.36 -13.91
N ARG A 168 -22.69 -10.35 -15.08
CA ARG A 168 -23.04 -11.24 -16.20
C ARG A 168 -22.23 -12.53 -16.19
N GLY A 169 -21.10 -12.54 -15.50
CA GLY A 169 -20.21 -13.69 -15.44
C GLY A 169 -18.80 -13.33 -14.99
N ALA A 170 -17.85 -14.22 -15.25
CA ALA A 170 -16.46 -14.08 -14.83
C ALA A 170 -15.76 -12.85 -15.40
N GLU A 171 -16.15 -12.38 -16.58
CA GLU A 171 -15.59 -11.19 -17.25
C GLU A 171 -15.85 -9.88 -16.49
N ASP A 172 -16.92 -9.84 -15.69
CA ASP A 172 -17.26 -8.65 -14.91
C ASP A 172 -16.40 -8.48 -13.65
N ILE A 173 -15.46 -9.41 -13.36
CA ILE A 173 -14.42 -9.21 -12.35
C ILE A 173 -13.59 -7.95 -12.65
N GLY A 174 -13.38 -7.62 -13.93
CA GLY A 174 -12.72 -6.41 -14.36
C GLY A 174 -13.52 -5.12 -14.10
N ARG A 175 -14.78 -5.20 -13.66
CA ARG A 175 -15.70 -4.07 -13.49
C ARG A 175 -16.12 -3.91 -12.04
N CYS A 176 -15.13 -3.81 -11.15
CA CYS A 176 -15.42 -3.53 -9.75
C CYS A 176 -16.26 -2.24 -9.65
N PRO A 177 -17.37 -2.24 -8.88
CA PRO A 177 -18.21 -1.05 -8.70
C PRO A 177 -17.54 0.02 -7.82
N PHE A 178 -16.41 -0.30 -7.19
CA PHE A 178 -15.64 0.58 -6.32
C PHE A 178 -14.24 0.83 -6.89
N GLN A 179 -13.59 1.88 -6.43
CA GLN A 179 -12.21 2.19 -6.81
C GLN A 179 -11.20 1.14 -6.29
N ILE A 180 -11.55 0.42 -5.23
CA ILE A 180 -10.73 -0.64 -4.67
C ILE A 180 -11.47 -1.98 -4.82
N GLY A 181 -10.86 -2.90 -5.56
CA GLY A 181 -11.31 -4.28 -5.70
C GLY A 181 -10.43 -5.24 -4.90
N ILE A 182 -11.06 -6.18 -4.20
CA ILE A 182 -10.38 -7.23 -3.42
C ILE A 182 -10.70 -8.57 -4.05
N VAL A 183 -9.66 -9.32 -4.39
CA VAL A 183 -9.77 -10.57 -5.14
C VAL A 183 -8.84 -11.61 -4.52
N SER A 184 -9.29 -12.86 -4.52
CA SER A 184 -8.46 -13.97 -4.03
C SER A 184 -7.29 -14.28 -4.96
N THR A 185 -6.07 -14.37 -4.38
CA THR A 185 -4.87 -14.85 -5.07
C THR A 185 -5.05 -16.26 -5.67
N GLY A 186 -5.96 -17.06 -5.12
CA GLY A 186 -6.27 -18.39 -5.65
C GLY A 186 -6.74 -18.38 -7.11
N LEU A 187 -7.42 -17.31 -7.56
CA LEU A 187 -7.82 -17.17 -8.96
C LEU A 187 -6.62 -17.11 -9.92
N ILE A 188 -5.54 -16.43 -9.49
CA ILE A 188 -4.32 -16.32 -10.28
C ILE A 188 -3.56 -17.66 -10.28
N PHE A 189 -3.43 -18.29 -9.10
CA PHE A 189 -2.68 -19.56 -8.97
C PHE A 189 -3.34 -20.73 -9.69
N HIS A 190 -4.65 -20.74 -9.80
CA HIS A 190 -5.41 -21.80 -10.49
C HIS A 190 -5.76 -21.45 -11.94
N GLU A 191 -5.18 -20.38 -12.48
CA GLU A 191 -5.41 -19.92 -13.85
C GLU A 191 -6.91 -19.84 -14.22
N ALA A 192 -7.71 -19.36 -13.26
CA ALA A 192 -9.15 -19.21 -13.47
C ALA A 192 -9.44 -18.24 -14.64
N PRO A 193 -10.58 -18.36 -15.32
CA PRO A 193 -10.94 -17.45 -16.43
C PRO A 193 -10.85 -15.97 -16.04
N GLU A 194 -11.15 -15.64 -14.78
CA GLU A 194 -11.06 -14.31 -14.21
C GLU A 194 -9.63 -13.77 -14.20
N ALA A 195 -8.62 -14.64 -14.04
CA ALA A 195 -7.22 -14.23 -13.99
C ALA A 195 -6.80 -13.51 -15.27
N LYS A 196 -7.25 -14.00 -16.43
CA LYS A 196 -6.96 -13.36 -17.72
C LYS A 196 -7.53 -11.95 -17.77
N VAL A 197 -8.78 -11.77 -17.36
CA VAL A 197 -9.44 -10.45 -17.32
C VAL A 197 -8.70 -9.48 -16.42
N LEU A 198 -8.27 -9.94 -15.24
CA LEU A 198 -7.50 -9.13 -14.30
C LEU A 198 -6.13 -8.72 -14.86
N LEU A 199 -5.42 -9.64 -15.53
CA LEU A 199 -4.09 -9.40 -16.11
C LEU A 199 -4.12 -8.48 -17.34
N GLU A 200 -5.21 -8.45 -18.09
CA GLU A 200 -5.39 -7.57 -19.25
C GLU A 200 -5.77 -6.14 -18.85
N ARG A 201 -6.15 -5.92 -17.58
CA ARG A 201 -6.58 -4.62 -17.09
C ARG A 201 -5.43 -3.81 -16.50
N ARG A 202 -5.51 -2.50 -16.64
CA ARG A 202 -4.58 -1.57 -15.97
C ARG A 202 -5.13 -1.13 -14.63
N TYR A 203 -4.27 -1.13 -13.63
CA TYR A 203 -4.55 -0.66 -12.28
C TYR A 203 -3.57 0.46 -11.92
N GLY A 204 -4.05 1.46 -11.19
CA GLY A 204 -3.20 2.50 -10.61
C GLY A 204 -2.32 1.93 -9.51
N THR A 205 -2.91 1.07 -8.66
CA THR A 205 -2.18 0.40 -7.59
C THR A 205 -2.52 -1.09 -7.56
N LEU A 206 -1.51 -1.93 -7.43
CA LEU A 206 -1.64 -3.37 -7.22
C LEU A 206 -1.00 -3.75 -5.89
N ILE A 207 -1.78 -4.32 -4.98
CA ILE A 207 -1.31 -4.84 -3.70
C ILE A 207 -1.35 -6.37 -3.76
N LEU A 208 -0.22 -7.00 -3.45
CA LEU A 208 -0.13 -8.44 -3.24
C LEU A 208 0.16 -8.71 -1.77
N ASP A 209 -0.87 -9.11 -1.06
CA ASP A 209 -0.77 -9.54 0.33
C ASP A 209 -0.27 -10.98 0.43
N GLU A 210 0.43 -11.32 1.52
CA GLU A 210 1.03 -12.63 1.72
C GLU A 210 1.92 -13.08 0.53
N ALA A 211 2.72 -12.15 -0.01
CA ALA A 211 3.53 -12.33 -1.21
C ALA A 211 4.50 -13.54 -1.12
N HIS A 212 4.81 -14.01 0.08
CA HIS A 212 5.62 -15.21 0.29
C HIS A 212 4.99 -16.48 -0.33
N ARG A 213 3.66 -16.50 -0.52
CA ARG A 213 2.93 -17.59 -1.18
C ARG A 213 3.10 -17.58 -2.70
N ALA A 214 3.55 -16.47 -3.29
CA ALA A 214 3.79 -16.36 -4.73
C ALA A 214 5.09 -17.03 -5.20
N ARG A 215 5.70 -17.89 -4.40
CA ARG A 215 6.89 -18.65 -4.79
C ARG A 215 6.54 -19.61 -5.92
N ARG A 216 7.33 -19.58 -7.01
CA ARG A 216 7.31 -20.65 -8.01
C ARG A 216 7.55 -21.97 -7.31
N ALA A 217 6.67 -22.96 -7.56
CA ALA A 217 7.02 -24.33 -7.24
C ALA A 217 8.38 -24.63 -7.89
N ARG A 218 9.37 -25.06 -7.09
CA ARG A 218 10.62 -25.56 -7.67
C ARG A 218 10.22 -26.68 -8.63
N GLY A 219 10.50 -26.49 -9.91
CA GLY A 219 10.38 -27.56 -10.88
C GLY A 219 11.14 -28.79 -10.38
N PRO A 220 10.78 -30.01 -10.80
CA PRO A 220 11.52 -31.20 -10.41
C PRO A 220 12.99 -30.94 -10.71
N GLY A 221 13.83 -31.05 -9.67
CA GLY A 221 15.27 -30.91 -9.82
C GLY A 221 15.77 -31.90 -10.89
N PRO A 222 16.91 -31.64 -11.54
CA PRO A 222 17.46 -32.57 -12.51
C PRO A 222 17.54 -33.93 -11.86
N LYS A 223 16.92 -34.92 -12.51
CA LYS A 223 17.04 -36.32 -12.11
C LYS A 223 18.51 -36.68 -12.26
N SER A 224 19.18 -36.93 -11.11
CA SER A 224 20.51 -37.56 -11.06
C SER A 224 20.46 -38.95 -11.59
#